data_ef29001325b33ce077ea4998cce9aeff
#
_entry.id   ef29001325b33ce077ea4998cce9aeff
#
_cell.length_a   1.000
_cell.length_b   1.000
_cell.length_c   1.000
_cell.angle_alpha   90.00
_cell.angle_beta   90.00
_cell.angle_gamma   90.00
#
_symmetry.space_group_name_H-M   'P 1'
#
loop_
_entity.id
_entity.type
_entity.pdbx_description
1 polymer ?
#
loop_
_entity_poly.entity_id
_entity_poly.type
_entity_poly.pdbx_seq_one_letter_code
_entity_poly.pdbx_strand_id
1 'polypeptide(L)'
;MPDLAPRKGKVVGRLAPSPTGAQHVGNARTYLIAWLSARRQGGEVRLRIEDIDSPRVKAGAAELVVEDLRWLGLDWDGPIVVQSQRMAWYQEALGRLQIQDLVYPCTCSRSDIALAASAPHAEHEGPVYPGTCAGRRVADAGYLQQQGQPYAWRFRVGYTPALVDRFVGELHLNLQQMGGDFVVWKNNDTPAYQLAVVVDDAALEISEVVRGDDLIPSTPRQLLLYEALGWSPPAFAHVPLVVGPDGRRLAKRHGDTRLIHLRQAGVRPEALVGLLAWSCGWLDRIEPMSVQELLPLFRWETIPRQPFVLQREHLKAIGY
;
A
#
# COMPACT_ATOMS: atom_id res chain seq x y z
N MET A 1 -21.45 -4.29 -9.78
CA MET A 1 -20.93 -3.32 -8.78
C MET A 1 -21.89 -2.15 -8.69
N PRO A 2 -22.14 -1.56 -7.50
CA PRO A 2 -22.94 -0.35 -7.41
C PRO A 2 -22.26 0.81 -8.14
N ASP A 3 -23.04 1.73 -8.68
CA ASP A 3 -22.60 2.95 -9.32
C ASP A 3 -21.97 3.85 -8.24
N LEU A 4 -20.63 3.95 -8.22
CA LEU A 4 -19.88 4.60 -7.15
C LEU A 4 -19.72 6.09 -7.44
N ALA A 5 -20.81 6.85 -7.25
CA ALA A 5 -20.72 8.31 -7.22
C ALA A 5 -19.96 8.79 -5.96
N PRO A 6 -19.12 9.85 -6.04
CA PRO A 6 -18.37 10.31 -4.89
C PRO A 6 -19.30 10.78 -3.78
N ARG A 7 -19.18 10.20 -2.58
CA ARG A 7 -19.87 10.70 -1.39
C ARG A 7 -19.33 12.08 -1.02
N LYS A 8 -20.13 13.11 -1.16
CA LYS A 8 -19.85 14.42 -0.55
C LYS A 8 -20.01 14.28 0.97
N GLY A 9 -18.93 14.40 1.73
CA GLY A 9 -19.05 14.77 3.15
C GLY A 9 -18.11 14.12 4.15
N LYS A 10 -17.98 12.80 4.23
CA LYS A 10 -17.23 12.15 5.31
C LYS A 10 -15.94 11.50 4.79
N VAL A 11 -14.82 11.77 5.45
CA VAL A 11 -13.56 11.08 5.11
C VAL A 11 -13.65 9.61 5.47
N VAL A 12 -13.25 8.74 4.55
CA VAL A 12 -13.08 7.31 4.77
C VAL A 12 -11.62 6.96 4.49
N GLY A 13 -10.88 6.75 5.57
CA GLY A 13 -9.51 6.25 5.52
C GLY A 13 -9.43 4.73 5.59
N ARG A 14 -8.23 4.17 5.49
CA ARG A 14 -8.05 2.73 5.65
C ARG A 14 -6.73 2.35 6.33
N LEU A 15 -6.76 1.23 7.04
CA LEU A 15 -5.61 0.44 7.44
C LEU A 15 -5.56 -0.78 6.52
N ALA A 16 -4.44 -0.97 5.83
CA ALA A 16 -4.33 -2.01 4.79
C ALA A 16 -3.05 -2.85 4.97
N PRO A 17 -2.93 -3.59 6.09
CA PRO A 17 -1.77 -4.40 6.36
C PRO A 17 -1.71 -5.66 5.48
N SER A 18 -0.50 -5.98 4.99
CA SER A 18 -0.21 -7.27 4.36
C SER A 18 0.33 -8.24 5.43
N PRO A 19 -0.29 -9.42 5.63
CA PRO A 19 0.12 -10.40 6.63
C PRO A 19 1.27 -11.30 6.12
N THR A 20 2.20 -10.75 5.36
CA THR A 20 3.37 -11.47 4.82
C THR A 20 4.54 -11.54 5.82
N GLY A 21 4.42 -10.84 6.94
CA GLY A 21 5.37 -10.81 8.04
C GLY A 21 4.79 -10.11 9.27
N ALA A 22 5.50 -10.17 10.40
CA ALA A 22 5.11 -9.42 11.59
C ALA A 22 5.21 -7.92 11.33
N GLN A 23 4.21 -7.17 11.79
CA GLN A 23 4.21 -5.72 11.72
C GLN A 23 5.34 -5.16 12.60
N HIS A 24 5.92 -4.06 12.17
CA HIS A 24 7.03 -3.41 12.87
C HIS A 24 6.72 -1.93 13.17
N VAL A 25 7.56 -1.29 13.96
CA VAL A 25 7.41 0.12 14.38
C VAL A 25 7.12 1.06 13.19
N GLY A 26 7.74 0.82 12.03
CA GLY A 26 7.49 1.64 10.83
C GLY A 26 6.06 1.50 10.29
N ASN A 27 5.51 0.27 10.28
CA ASN A 27 4.11 0.06 9.91
C ASN A 27 3.18 0.77 10.91
N ALA A 28 3.46 0.61 12.22
CA ALA A 28 2.67 1.23 13.28
C ALA A 28 2.61 2.76 13.14
N ARG A 29 3.75 3.43 12.77
CA ARG A 29 3.77 4.86 12.52
C ARG A 29 2.84 5.26 11.38
N THR A 30 2.91 4.56 10.26
CA THR A 30 2.06 4.84 9.10
C THR A 30 0.58 4.60 9.42
N TYR A 31 0.25 3.51 10.14
CA TYR A 31 -1.12 3.24 10.57
C TYR A 31 -1.65 4.30 11.53
N LEU A 32 -0.82 4.75 12.48
CA LEU A 32 -1.19 5.82 13.40
C LEU A 32 -1.51 7.12 12.66
N ILE A 33 -0.67 7.53 11.70
CA ILE A 33 -0.90 8.73 10.88
C ILE A 33 -2.20 8.59 10.08
N ALA A 34 -2.43 7.44 9.43
CA ALA A 34 -3.62 7.18 8.64
C ALA A 34 -4.90 7.22 9.49
N TRP A 35 -4.86 6.62 10.67
CA TRP A 35 -5.98 6.59 11.60
C TRP A 35 -6.29 7.99 12.13
N LEU A 36 -5.27 8.72 12.61
CA LEU A 36 -5.42 10.08 13.13
C LEU A 36 -5.95 11.04 12.08
N SER A 37 -5.46 10.94 10.82
CA SER A 37 -5.94 11.77 9.72
C SER A 37 -7.44 11.62 9.49
N ALA A 38 -7.93 10.39 9.43
CA ALA A 38 -9.36 10.13 9.23
C ALA A 38 -10.18 10.55 10.47
N ARG A 39 -9.78 10.10 11.67
CA ARG A 39 -10.52 10.35 12.91
C ARG A 39 -10.56 11.83 13.30
N ARG A 40 -9.49 12.57 13.05
CA ARG A 40 -9.45 14.04 13.30
C ARG A 40 -10.49 14.81 12.51
N GLN A 41 -10.88 14.29 11.36
CA GLN A 41 -11.93 14.83 10.48
C GLN A 41 -13.33 14.27 10.79
N GLY A 42 -13.51 13.53 11.91
CA GLY A 42 -14.75 12.83 12.22
C GLY A 42 -15.06 11.70 11.21
N GLY A 43 -14.03 11.23 10.52
CA GLY A 43 -14.11 10.22 9.45
C GLY A 43 -14.20 8.79 9.96
N GLU A 44 -14.38 7.88 9.00
CA GLU A 44 -14.36 6.43 9.21
C GLU A 44 -12.99 5.84 8.82
N VAL A 45 -12.66 4.71 9.42
CA VAL A 45 -11.46 3.93 9.10
C VAL A 45 -11.89 2.51 8.74
N ARG A 46 -11.51 2.01 7.57
CA ARG A 46 -11.74 0.63 7.15
C ARG A 46 -10.51 -0.22 7.40
N LEU A 47 -10.70 -1.49 7.73
CA LEU A 47 -9.60 -2.45 7.84
C LEU A 47 -9.68 -3.45 6.69
N ARG A 48 -8.59 -3.53 5.90
CA ARG A 48 -8.41 -4.52 4.83
C ARG A 48 -7.14 -5.32 5.05
N ILE A 49 -7.26 -6.64 5.07
CA ILE A 49 -6.12 -7.58 5.12
C ILE A 49 -5.71 -7.92 3.68
N GLU A 50 -4.48 -7.60 3.31
CA GLU A 50 -3.95 -7.79 1.96
C GLU A 50 -3.17 -9.12 1.87
N ASP A 51 -3.90 -10.23 1.77
CA ASP A 51 -3.39 -11.62 1.85
C ASP A 51 -3.31 -12.35 0.50
N ILE A 52 -3.45 -11.65 -0.63
CA ILE A 52 -3.42 -12.28 -1.98
C ILE A 52 -2.03 -12.86 -2.31
N ASP A 53 -0.96 -12.35 -1.74
CA ASP A 53 0.41 -12.83 -1.98
C ASP A 53 0.70 -14.12 -1.21
N SER A 54 -0.15 -15.12 -1.46
CA SER A 54 -0.33 -16.34 -0.68
C SER A 54 0.92 -17.15 -0.33
N PRO A 55 1.99 -17.24 -1.12
CA PRO A 55 3.19 -18.00 -0.71
C PRO A 55 3.91 -17.42 0.51
N ARG A 56 3.63 -16.14 0.83
CA ARG A 56 4.27 -15.41 1.95
C ARG A 56 3.36 -15.24 3.16
N VAL A 57 2.07 -15.54 3.01
CA VAL A 57 1.08 -15.45 4.10
C VAL A 57 1.19 -16.70 4.97
N LYS A 58 1.50 -16.51 6.25
CA LYS A 58 1.53 -17.59 7.24
C LYS A 58 0.17 -17.71 7.93
N ALA A 59 -0.19 -18.94 8.31
CA ALA A 59 -1.36 -19.15 9.14
C ALA A 59 -1.25 -18.34 10.44
N GLY A 60 -2.35 -17.70 10.86
CA GLY A 60 -2.38 -16.84 12.05
C GLY A 60 -1.80 -15.43 11.86
N ALA A 61 -1.24 -15.10 10.68
CA ALA A 61 -0.62 -13.79 10.47
C ALA A 61 -1.65 -12.66 10.35
N ALA A 62 -2.84 -12.94 9.83
CA ALA A 62 -3.92 -11.96 9.76
C ALA A 62 -4.45 -11.61 11.15
N GLU A 63 -4.65 -12.63 11.99
CA GLU A 63 -5.07 -12.49 13.39
C GLU A 63 -4.04 -11.69 14.18
N LEU A 64 -2.75 -11.96 14.01
CA LEU A 64 -1.67 -11.22 14.66
C LEU A 64 -1.70 -9.73 14.29
N VAL A 65 -1.94 -9.41 13.01
CA VAL A 65 -2.06 -8.02 12.57
C VAL A 65 -3.24 -7.31 13.25
N VAL A 66 -4.39 -7.99 13.34
CA VAL A 66 -5.58 -7.46 14.03
C VAL A 66 -5.29 -7.22 15.52
N GLU A 67 -4.58 -8.15 16.17
CA GLU A 67 -4.15 -7.99 17.55
C GLU A 67 -3.19 -6.81 17.75
N ASP A 68 -2.21 -6.64 16.83
CA ASP A 68 -1.26 -5.54 16.87
C ASP A 68 -1.96 -4.18 16.73
N LEU A 69 -2.94 -4.06 15.83
CA LEU A 69 -3.73 -2.83 15.67
C LEU A 69 -4.57 -2.52 16.92
N ARG A 70 -5.24 -3.53 17.49
CA ARG A 70 -6.00 -3.38 18.75
C ARG A 70 -5.10 -3.00 19.92
N TRP A 71 -3.94 -3.64 20.02
CA TRP A 71 -2.97 -3.31 21.05
C TRP A 71 -2.50 -1.86 20.96
N LEU A 72 -2.31 -1.31 19.77
CA LEU A 72 -1.99 0.11 19.56
C LEU A 72 -3.17 1.04 19.88
N GLY A 73 -4.37 0.53 20.11
CA GLY A 73 -5.60 1.33 20.29
C GLY A 73 -6.21 1.82 18.98
N LEU A 74 -5.81 1.26 17.83
CA LEU A 74 -6.34 1.61 16.51
C LEU A 74 -7.59 0.77 16.25
N ASP A 75 -8.74 1.41 16.23
CA ASP A 75 -10.02 0.80 15.87
C ASP A 75 -10.36 1.02 14.38
N TRP A 76 -11.44 0.39 13.92
CA TRP A 76 -11.97 0.56 12.58
C TRP A 76 -13.48 0.37 12.55
N ASP A 77 -14.10 0.87 11.47
CA ASP A 77 -15.55 0.81 11.27
C ASP A 77 -15.91 -0.30 10.28
N GLY A 78 -17.00 -0.99 10.58
CA GLY A 78 -17.53 -2.06 9.74
C GLY A 78 -16.72 -3.37 9.80
N PRO A 79 -17.00 -4.32 8.88
CA PRO A 79 -16.34 -5.61 8.87
C PRO A 79 -14.90 -5.52 8.36
N ILE A 80 -14.06 -6.46 8.79
CA ILE A 80 -12.72 -6.65 8.23
C ILE A 80 -12.87 -7.23 6.82
N VAL A 81 -12.27 -6.59 5.84
CA VAL A 81 -12.20 -7.06 4.46
C VAL A 81 -10.92 -7.87 4.27
N VAL A 82 -11.05 -9.08 3.72
CA VAL A 82 -9.92 -9.97 3.43
C VAL A 82 -9.84 -10.16 1.91
N GLN A 83 -8.72 -9.82 1.31
CA GLN A 83 -8.58 -9.77 -0.15
C GLN A 83 -8.77 -11.13 -0.82
N SER A 84 -8.25 -12.21 -0.24
CA SER A 84 -8.42 -13.57 -0.78
C SER A 84 -9.88 -14.02 -0.92
N GLN A 85 -10.81 -13.40 -0.19
CA GLN A 85 -12.24 -13.69 -0.26
C GLN A 85 -12.97 -12.88 -1.35
N ARG A 86 -12.26 -12.07 -2.12
CA ARG A 86 -12.84 -11.10 -3.05
C ARG A 86 -12.50 -11.33 -4.53
N MET A 87 -12.04 -12.53 -4.87
CA MET A 87 -11.56 -12.87 -6.22
C MET A 87 -12.56 -12.51 -7.34
N ALA A 88 -13.86 -12.73 -7.13
CA ALA A 88 -14.90 -12.38 -8.10
C ALA A 88 -14.94 -10.89 -8.46
N TRP A 89 -14.68 -10.01 -7.50
CA TRP A 89 -14.63 -8.55 -7.73
C TRP A 89 -13.45 -8.15 -8.61
N TYR A 90 -12.30 -8.79 -8.39
CA TYR A 90 -11.10 -8.53 -9.19
C TYR A 90 -11.23 -9.09 -10.60
N GLN A 91 -11.86 -10.26 -10.76
CA GLN A 91 -12.17 -10.86 -12.06
C GLN A 91 -13.13 -9.98 -12.87
N GLU A 92 -14.17 -9.45 -12.24
CA GLU A 92 -15.11 -8.50 -12.87
C GLU A 92 -14.37 -7.25 -13.36
N ALA A 93 -13.50 -6.66 -12.52
CA ALA A 93 -12.72 -5.49 -12.90
C ALA A 93 -11.75 -5.80 -14.06
N LEU A 94 -11.07 -6.96 -14.04
CA LEU A 94 -10.25 -7.42 -15.18
C LEU A 94 -11.09 -7.55 -16.44
N GLY A 95 -12.29 -8.15 -16.36
CA GLY A 95 -13.20 -8.30 -17.51
C GLY A 95 -13.58 -6.93 -18.12
N ARG A 96 -13.82 -5.92 -17.29
CA ARG A 96 -14.08 -4.54 -17.78
C ARG A 96 -12.88 -3.96 -18.52
N LEU A 97 -11.65 -4.18 -18.03
CA LEU A 97 -10.43 -3.75 -18.71
C LEU A 97 -10.21 -4.51 -20.03
N GLN A 98 -10.57 -5.80 -20.10
CA GLN A 98 -10.51 -6.62 -21.30
C GLN A 98 -11.49 -6.15 -22.38
N ILE A 99 -12.73 -5.85 -22.01
CA ILE A 99 -13.75 -5.33 -22.93
C ILE A 99 -13.29 -4.02 -23.60
N GLN A 100 -12.52 -3.20 -22.89
CA GLN A 100 -11.98 -1.94 -23.40
C GLN A 100 -10.65 -2.10 -24.16
N ASP A 101 -10.12 -3.32 -24.33
CA ASP A 101 -8.79 -3.62 -24.90
C ASP A 101 -7.63 -2.84 -24.20
N LEU A 102 -7.81 -2.50 -22.93
CA LEU A 102 -6.81 -1.79 -22.13
C LEU A 102 -5.76 -2.74 -21.52
N VAL A 103 -5.94 -4.05 -21.69
CA VAL A 103 -5.00 -5.08 -21.22
C VAL A 103 -4.69 -6.07 -22.33
N TYR A 104 -3.55 -6.73 -22.22
CA TYR A 104 -3.12 -7.77 -23.16
C TYR A 104 -2.37 -8.91 -22.46
N PRO A 105 -2.39 -10.14 -23.01
CA PRO A 105 -1.70 -11.27 -22.43
C PRO A 105 -0.19 -11.19 -22.70
N CYS A 106 0.62 -11.26 -21.63
CA CYS A 106 2.07 -11.19 -21.68
C CYS A 106 2.69 -12.47 -21.15
N THR A 107 3.53 -13.11 -21.94
CA THR A 107 4.22 -14.36 -21.61
C THR A 107 5.64 -14.15 -21.08
N CYS A 108 6.13 -12.90 -21.01
CA CYS A 108 7.48 -12.60 -20.54
C CYS A 108 7.64 -12.91 -19.04
N SER A 109 8.69 -13.62 -18.69
CA SER A 109 9.15 -13.78 -17.32
C SER A 109 9.89 -12.50 -16.84
N ARG A 110 10.16 -12.41 -15.53
CA ARG A 110 11.00 -11.35 -14.98
C ARG A 110 12.42 -11.38 -15.57
N SER A 111 12.95 -12.56 -15.81
CA SER A 111 14.27 -12.76 -16.44
C SER A 111 14.29 -12.22 -17.86
N ASP A 112 13.25 -12.49 -18.66
CA ASP A 112 13.17 -12.00 -20.04
C ASP A 112 13.16 -10.48 -20.08
N ILE A 113 12.42 -9.85 -19.16
CA ILE A 113 12.36 -8.39 -19.06
C ILE A 113 13.73 -7.82 -18.64
N ALA A 114 14.39 -8.44 -17.66
CA ALA A 114 15.71 -8.01 -17.20
C ALA A 114 16.79 -8.13 -18.30
N LEU A 115 16.75 -9.20 -19.10
CA LEU A 115 17.67 -9.41 -20.23
C LEU A 115 17.43 -8.40 -21.37
N ALA A 116 16.19 -8.01 -21.62
CA ALA A 116 15.85 -7.05 -22.67
C ALA A 116 16.13 -5.59 -22.25
N ALA A 117 16.24 -5.30 -20.95
CA ALA A 117 16.54 -3.98 -20.43
C ALA A 117 18.06 -3.72 -20.52
N SER A 118 18.47 -2.87 -21.45
CA SER A 118 19.89 -2.58 -21.74
C SER A 118 20.59 -1.57 -20.80
N ALA A 119 19.88 -1.01 -19.80
CA ALA A 119 20.42 0.01 -18.90
C ALA A 119 20.15 -0.32 -17.42
N PRO A 120 21.06 0.02 -16.49
CA PRO A 120 20.79 -0.10 -15.05
C PRO A 120 19.67 0.88 -14.65
N HIS A 121 18.61 0.34 -14.04
CA HIS A 121 17.48 1.10 -13.54
C HIS A 121 17.57 1.27 -12.03
N ALA A 122 16.89 2.30 -11.50
CA ALA A 122 16.84 2.58 -10.07
C ALA A 122 16.43 1.33 -9.26
N GLU A 123 17.10 1.08 -8.14
CA GLU A 123 17.07 -0.16 -7.35
C GLU A 123 15.69 -0.59 -6.83
N HIS A 124 14.62 0.21 -7.00
CA HIS A 124 13.34 0.00 -6.32
C HIS A 124 12.19 -0.52 -7.18
N GLU A 125 12.28 -0.49 -8.53
CA GLU A 125 11.13 -0.83 -9.39
C GLU A 125 11.36 -2.00 -10.36
N GLY A 126 12.55 -2.52 -10.43
CA GLY A 126 12.93 -3.53 -11.44
C GLY A 126 13.08 -2.92 -12.86
N PRO A 127 13.41 -3.74 -13.85
CA PRO A 127 13.66 -3.27 -15.22
C PRO A 127 12.38 -2.77 -15.89
N VAL A 128 12.53 -1.74 -16.74
CA VAL A 128 11.44 -1.23 -17.59
C VAL A 128 11.02 -2.32 -18.57
N TYR A 129 9.72 -2.54 -18.67
CA TYR A 129 9.17 -3.51 -19.60
C TYR A 129 9.33 -3.01 -21.06
N PRO A 130 9.99 -3.78 -21.93
CA PRO A 130 10.35 -3.32 -23.29
C PRO A 130 9.18 -3.36 -24.29
N GLY A 131 7.96 -3.76 -23.88
CA GLY A 131 6.81 -3.83 -24.77
C GLY A 131 6.76 -5.08 -25.65
N THR A 132 7.56 -6.10 -25.42
CA THR A 132 7.67 -7.32 -26.26
C THR A 132 6.31 -7.92 -26.67
N CYS A 133 5.32 -7.94 -25.76
CA CYS A 133 3.99 -8.47 -26.03
C CYS A 133 2.93 -7.38 -26.27
N ALA A 134 3.30 -6.10 -26.35
CA ALA A 134 2.35 -4.99 -26.42
C ALA A 134 1.50 -4.97 -27.70
N GLY A 135 1.94 -5.62 -28.77
CA GLY A 135 1.15 -5.82 -30.00
C GLY A 135 0.00 -6.82 -29.89
N ARG A 136 -0.04 -7.62 -28.82
CA ARG A 136 -1.13 -8.60 -28.61
C ARG A 136 -2.42 -7.91 -28.20
N ARG A 137 -3.55 -8.57 -28.50
CA ARG A 137 -4.89 -8.17 -28.09
C ARG A 137 -5.48 -9.18 -27.11
N VAL A 138 -6.59 -8.85 -26.47
CA VAL A 138 -7.31 -9.73 -25.55
C VAL A 138 -7.63 -11.09 -26.21
N ALA A 139 -7.99 -11.10 -27.49
CA ALA A 139 -8.29 -12.32 -28.24
C ALA A 139 -7.13 -13.33 -28.32
N ASP A 140 -5.87 -12.86 -28.24
CA ASP A 140 -4.70 -13.73 -28.30
C ASP A 140 -4.56 -14.64 -27.07
N ALA A 141 -5.25 -14.31 -25.98
CA ALA A 141 -5.28 -15.15 -24.77
C ALA A 141 -5.82 -16.55 -25.05
N GLY A 142 -6.84 -16.69 -25.91
CA GLY A 142 -7.40 -17.99 -26.28
C GLY A 142 -6.39 -18.89 -26.99
N TYR A 143 -5.56 -18.32 -27.86
CA TYR A 143 -4.49 -19.06 -28.52
C TYR A 143 -3.42 -19.52 -27.50
N LEU A 144 -3.00 -18.63 -26.60
CA LEU A 144 -2.01 -19.00 -25.57
C LEU A 144 -2.52 -20.12 -24.65
N GLN A 145 -3.81 -20.08 -24.28
CA GLN A 145 -4.44 -21.16 -23.49
C GLN A 145 -4.44 -22.48 -24.23
N GLN A 146 -4.77 -22.50 -25.52
CA GLN A 146 -4.73 -23.72 -26.35
C GLN A 146 -3.31 -24.31 -26.43
N GLN A 147 -2.29 -23.46 -26.40
CA GLN A 147 -0.89 -23.88 -26.39
C GLN A 147 -0.37 -24.26 -24.99
N GLY A 148 -1.20 -24.16 -23.95
CA GLY A 148 -0.78 -24.40 -22.56
C GLY A 148 0.27 -23.38 -22.05
N GLN A 149 0.36 -22.22 -22.69
CA GLN A 149 1.35 -21.21 -22.35
C GLN A 149 0.82 -20.25 -21.29
N PRO A 150 1.41 -20.20 -20.09
CA PRO A 150 0.98 -19.27 -19.05
C PRO A 150 1.29 -17.84 -19.43
N TYR A 151 0.37 -16.94 -19.07
CA TYR A 151 0.53 -15.51 -19.32
C TYR A 151 -0.03 -14.69 -18.15
N ALA A 152 0.46 -13.45 -18.04
CA ALA A 152 -0.08 -12.43 -17.15
C ALA A 152 -0.84 -11.39 -17.99
N TRP A 153 -1.83 -10.70 -17.40
CA TRP A 153 -2.44 -9.54 -18.04
C TRP A 153 -1.67 -8.28 -17.67
N ARG A 154 -1.24 -7.52 -18.70
CA ARG A 154 -0.62 -6.22 -18.55
C ARG A 154 -1.55 -5.11 -18.97
N PHE A 155 -1.59 -4.04 -18.20
CA PHE A 155 -2.29 -2.80 -18.54
C PHE A 155 -1.42 -1.94 -19.45
N ARG A 156 -2.04 -1.35 -20.49
CA ARG A 156 -1.39 -0.46 -21.44
C ARG A 156 -1.24 0.95 -20.87
N VAL A 157 -0.02 1.43 -20.76
CA VAL A 157 0.28 2.78 -20.26
C VAL A 157 0.37 3.74 -21.45
N GLY A 158 -0.69 4.50 -21.70
CA GLY A 158 -0.72 5.52 -22.75
C GLY A 158 -0.08 6.85 -22.34
N TYR A 159 -0.17 7.20 -21.04
CA TYR A 159 0.33 8.45 -20.48
C TYR A 159 0.57 8.31 -18.97
N THR A 160 1.12 9.34 -18.35
CA THR A 160 1.27 9.42 -16.90
C THR A 160 0.30 10.47 -16.36
N PRO A 161 -0.66 10.09 -15.50
CA PRO A 161 -1.56 11.06 -14.90
C PRO A 161 -0.83 12.00 -13.94
N ALA A 162 -1.27 13.25 -13.86
CA ALA A 162 -0.79 14.21 -12.87
C ALA A 162 -1.12 13.72 -11.45
N LEU A 163 -0.20 13.90 -10.53
CA LEU A 163 -0.37 13.54 -9.12
C LEU A 163 -0.06 14.73 -8.23
N VAL A 164 -1.08 15.15 -7.49
CA VAL A 164 -0.93 16.10 -6.38
C VAL A 164 -1.14 15.33 -5.09
N ASP A 165 -0.06 15.11 -4.36
CA ASP A 165 -0.07 14.43 -3.08
C ASP A 165 -0.33 15.41 -1.95
N ARG A 166 -1.18 15.05 -1.00
CA ARG A 166 -1.56 15.95 0.11
C ARG A 166 -0.41 16.27 1.06
N PHE A 167 0.58 15.37 1.16
CA PHE A 167 1.74 15.55 2.04
C PHE A 167 2.97 16.03 1.27
N VAL A 168 3.29 15.40 0.14
CA VAL A 168 4.51 15.72 -0.63
C VAL A 168 4.31 16.95 -1.52
N GLY A 169 3.09 17.16 -2.03
CA GLY A 169 2.77 18.20 -3.01
C GLY A 169 2.71 17.65 -4.43
N GLU A 170 2.96 18.49 -5.42
CA GLU A 170 2.94 18.12 -6.83
C GLU A 170 4.13 17.22 -7.18
N LEU A 171 3.85 16.11 -7.86
CA LEU A 171 4.81 15.10 -8.26
C LEU A 171 4.83 14.92 -9.78
N HIS A 172 5.99 15.12 -10.37
CA HIS A 172 6.25 14.92 -11.80
C HIS A 172 6.86 13.54 -12.02
N LEU A 173 6.02 12.55 -12.30
CA LEU A 173 6.41 11.16 -12.52
C LEU A 173 6.33 10.82 -14.02
N ASN A 174 7.05 9.79 -14.45
CA ASN A 174 6.99 9.28 -15.83
C ASN A 174 6.87 7.76 -15.82
N LEU A 175 5.66 7.24 -16.03
CA LEU A 175 5.40 5.80 -16.01
C LEU A 175 6.18 5.03 -17.06
N GLN A 176 6.48 5.62 -18.21
CA GLN A 176 7.29 4.95 -19.25
C GLN A 176 8.72 4.67 -18.74
N GLN A 177 9.29 5.60 -17.97
CA GLN A 177 10.60 5.42 -17.35
C GLN A 177 10.55 4.55 -16.08
N MET A 178 9.39 4.49 -15.41
CA MET A 178 9.15 3.77 -14.17
C MET A 178 8.60 2.35 -14.38
N GLY A 179 8.84 1.75 -15.53
CA GLY A 179 8.47 0.36 -15.83
C GLY A 179 7.50 0.17 -16.98
N GLY A 180 6.83 1.21 -17.46
CA GLY A 180 5.89 1.14 -18.57
C GLY A 180 4.64 0.31 -18.25
N ASP A 181 4.19 -0.49 -19.19
CA ASP A 181 3.03 -1.36 -19.03
C ASP A 181 3.20 -2.31 -17.86
N PHE A 182 2.22 -2.39 -16.97
CA PHE A 182 2.33 -3.10 -15.71
C PHE A 182 1.32 -4.24 -15.56
N VAL A 183 1.70 -5.26 -14.78
CA VAL A 183 0.85 -6.43 -14.54
C VAL A 183 -0.32 -6.06 -13.65
N VAL A 184 -1.54 -6.43 -14.08
CA VAL A 184 -2.79 -6.32 -13.32
C VAL A 184 -3.33 -7.69 -12.89
N TRP A 185 -2.94 -8.77 -13.60
CA TRP A 185 -3.29 -10.15 -13.26
C TRP A 185 -2.11 -11.06 -13.51
N LYS A 186 -1.73 -11.85 -12.53
CA LYS A 186 -0.55 -12.71 -12.57
C LYS A 186 -0.83 -14.02 -13.33
N ASN A 187 0.22 -14.67 -13.78
CA ASN A 187 0.14 -15.95 -14.49
C ASN A 187 -0.26 -17.15 -13.61
N ASN A 188 -0.33 -16.97 -12.30
CA ASN A 188 -0.85 -17.95 -11.32
C ASN A 188 -2.33 -17.71 -10.99
N ASP A 189 -3.05 -17.02 -11.86
CA ASP A 189 -4.48 -16.71 -11.75
C ASP A 189 -4.85 -15.90 -10.48
N THR A 190 -3.98 -14.99 -10.08
CA THR A 190 -4.25 -14.05 -8.97
C THR A 190 -4.12 -12.60 -9.42
N PRO A 191 -4.92 -11.66 -8.85
CA PRO A 191 -4.80 -10.25 -9.16
C PRO A 191 -3.42 -9.73 -8.72
N ALA A 192 -2.90 -8.76 -9.43
CA ALA A 192 -1.74 -8.00 -8.98
C ALA A 192 -2.15 -6.90 -8.00
N TYR A 193 -1.21 -6.47 -7.17
CA TYR A 193 -1.40 -5.44 -6.13
C TYR A 193 -2.15 -4.21 -6.64
N GLN A 194 -1.75 -3.67 -7.80
CA GLN A 194 -2.32 -2.43 -8.32
C GLN A 194 -3.83 -2.55 -8.57
N LEU A 195 -4.29 -3.65 -9.18
CA LEU A 195 -5.70 -3.90 -9.45
C LEU A 195 -6.48 -4.15 -8.15
N ALA A 196 -5.96 -5.03 -7.29
CA ALA A 196 -6.65 -5.41 -6.06
C ALA A 196 -6.92 -4.21 -5.14
N VAL A 197 -5.91 -3.36 -4.94
CA VAL A 197 -6.03 -2.17 -4.10
C VAL A 197 -7.07 -1.19 -4.66
N VAL A 198 -7.04 -0.92 -5.96
CA VAL A 198 -7.99 0.00 -6.61
C VAL A 198 -9.43 -0.51 -6.50
N VAL A 199 -9.65 -1.80 -6.76
CA VAL A 199 -10.98 -2.42 -6.64
C VAL A 199 -11.51 -2.33 -5.22
N ASP A 200 -10.67 -2.63 -4.23
CA ASP A 200 -11.09 -2.61 -2.83
C ASP A 200 -11.28 -1.19 -2.30
N ASP A 201 -10.39 -0.27 -2.61
CA ASP A 201 -10.52 1.12 -2.19
C ASP A 201 -11.82 1.74 -2.78
N ALA A 202 -12.13 1.46 -4.05
CA ALA A 202 -13.38 1.88 -4.66
C ALA A 202 -14.60 1.24 -3.97
N ALA A 203 -14.59 -0.08 -3.75
CA ALA A 203 -15.69 -0.80 -3.14
C ALA A 203 -15.94 -0.43 -1.66
N LEU A 204 -14.88 -0.03 -0.95
CA LEU A 204 -14.95 0.44 0.44
C LEU A 204 -15.21 1.96 0.54
N GLU A 205 -15.38 2.63 -0.61
CA GLU A 205 -15.59 4.07 -0.70
C GLU A 205 -14.47 4.87 -0.02
N ILE A 206 -13.23 4.38 -0.12
CA ILE A 206 -12.08 5.07 0.46
C ILE A 206 -11.91 6.43 -0.23
N SER A 207 -11.88 7.49 0.55
CA SER A 207 -11.67 8.86 0.07
C SER A 207 -10.29 9.42 0.40
N GLU A 208 -9.56 8.77 1.33
CA GLU A 208 -8.21 9.17 1.73
C GLU A 208 -7.29 7.96 1.90
N VAL A 209 -6.14 7.98 1.24
CA VAL A 209 -5.10 6.96 1.29
C VAL A 209 -3.84 7.57 1.88
N VAL A 210 -3.55 7.26 3.16
CA VAL A 210 -2.28 7.57 3.80
C VAL A 210 -1.42 6.31 3.82
N ARG A 211 -0.17 6.40 3.32
CA ARG A 211 0.77 5.26 3.24
C ARG A 211 2.23 5.71 3.15
N GLY A 212 3.17 4.80 3.18
CA GLY A 212 4.59 5.10 3.02
C GLY A 212 4.95 5.67 1.65
N ASP A 213 5.95 6.55 1.61
CA ASP A 213 6.42 7.23 0.41
C ASP A 213 7.10 6.31 -0.60
N ASP A 214 7.49 5.11 -0.19
CA ASP A 214 7.94 4.03 -1.07
C ASP A 214 6.87 3.54 -2.05
N LEU A 215 5.59 3.89 -1.82
CA LEU A 215 4.47 3.58 -2.71
C LEU A 215 4.07 4.72 -3.65
N ILE A 216 4.79 5.85 -3.63
CA ILE A 216 4.59 6.94 -4.62
C ILE A 216 4.58 6.41 -6.06
N PRO A 217 5.51 5.55 -6.49
CA PRO A 217 5.52 5.01 -7.84
C PRO A 217 4.31 4.19 -8.23
N SER A 218 3.59 3.62 -7.27
CA SER A 218 2.35 2.88 -7.52
C SER A 218 1.15 3.78 -7.82
N THR A 219 1.15 5.01 -7.32
CA THR A 219 -0.01 5.90 -7.39
C THR A 219 -0.45 6.23 -8.82
N PRO A 220 0.43 6.63 -9.77
CA PRO A 220 0.00 6.90 -11.12
C PRO A 220 -0.55 5.66 -11.85
N ARG A 221 -0.06 4.45 -11.53
CA ARG A 221 -0.64 3.19 -12.04
C ARG A 221 -2.06 2.98 -11.53
N GLN A 222 -2.28 3.27 -10.26
CA GLN A 222 -3.60 3.17 -9.63
C GLN A 222 -4.56 4.22 -10.19
N LEU A 223 -4.10 5.45 -10.42
CA LEU A 223 -4.91 6.51 -11.05
C LEU A 223 -5.39 6.11 -12.45
N LEU A 224 -4.53 5.49 -13.28
CA LEU A 224 -4.93 4.95 -14.58
C LEU A 224 -6.01 3.86 -14.45
N LEU A 225 -5.93 3.01 -13.43
CA LEU A 225 -6.95 1.99 -13.21
C LEU A 225 -8.27 2.59 -12.71
N TYR A 226 -8.24 3.59 -11.84
CA TYR A 226 -9.44 4.33 -11.43
C TYR A 226 -10.15 4.94 -12.65
N GLU A 227 -9.40 5.61 -13.52
CA GLU A 227 -9.92 6.22 -14.74
C GLU A 227 -10.50 5.16 -15.68
N ALA A 228 -9.75 4.10 -15.98
CA ALA A 228 -10.18 3.02 -16.87
C ALA A 228 -11.45 2.31 -16.38
N LEU A 229 -11.63 2.21 -15.06
CA LEU A 229 -12.80 1.60 -14.45
C LEU A 229 -13.94 2.58 -14.21
N GLY A 230 -13.74 3.88 -14.47
CA GLY A 230 -14.74 4.94 -14.29
C GLY A 230 -15.01 5.25 -12.82
N TRP A 231 -14.02 5.07 -11.94
CA TRP A 231 -14.14 5.34 -10.50
C TRP A 231 -13.40 6.62 -10.10
N SER A 232 -13.91 7.31 -9.08
CA SER A 232 -13.21 8.46 -8.50
C SER A 232 -12.05 8.01 -7.62
N PRO A 233 -10.81 8.50 -7.86
CA PRO A 233 -9.68 8.16 -7.01
C PRO A 233 -9.78 8.83 -5.63
N PRO A 234 -9.21 8.24 -4.57
CA PRO A 234 -9.03 8.89 -3.29
C PRO A 234 -7.96 9.99 -3.35
N ALA A 235 -7.95 10.86 -2.37
CA ALA A 235 -6.80 11.74 -2.12
C ALA A 235 -5.66 10.90 -1.52
N PHE A 236 -4.44 11.07 -2.03
CA PHE A 236 -3.25 10.37 -1.55
C PHE A 236 -2.39 11.27 -0.66
N ALA A 237 -1.80 10.69 0.37
CA ALA A 237 -0.80 11.31 1.23
C ALA A 237 0.31 10.28 1.52
N HIS A 238 1.50 10.52 1.00
CA HIS A 238 2.66 9.65 1.18
C HIS A 238 3.57 10.21 2.26
N VAL A 239 3.72 9.47 3.35
CA VAL A 239 4.52 9.89 4.51
C VAL A 239 5.85 9.18 4.56
N PRO A 240 6.92 9.84 5.05
CA PRO A 240 8.25 9.27 5.11
C PRO A 240 8.31 8.01 5.96
N LEU A 241 9.12 7.06 5.50
CA LEU A 241 9.31 5.78 6.18
C LEU A 241 10.05 5.93 7.52
N VAL A 242 9.95 4.89 8.33
CA VAL A 242 10.90 4.64 9.43
C VAL A 242 12.02 3.76 8.91
N VAL A 243 13.25 4.20 9.12
CA VAL A 243 14.46 3.52 8.66
C VAL A 243 15.36 3.16 9.84
N GLY A 244 16.29 2.25 9.63
CA GLY A 244 17.34 1.94 10.58
C GLY A 244 18.45 3.00 10.59
N PRO A 245 19.45 2.86 11.52
CA PRO A 245 20.59 3.77 11.59
C PRO A 245 21.43 3.81 10.32
N ASP A 246 21.33 2.80 9.46
CA ASP A 246 22.01 2.72 8.15
C ASP A 246 21.22 3.39 7.01
N GLY A 247 20.11 4.07 7.32
CA GLY A 247 19.23 4.72 6.36
C GLY A 247 18.36 3.74 5.52
N ARG A 248 18.43 2.44 5.79
CA ARG A 248 17.67 1.42 5.07
C ARG A 248 16.39 1.05 5.82
N ARG A 249 15.43 0.46 5.11
CA ARG A 249 14.21 -0.08 5.71
C ARG A 249 14.53 -0.96 6.92
N LEU A 250 13.69 -0.89 7.95
CA LEU A 250 13.83 -1.71 9.14
C LEU A 250 13.93 -3.20 8.78
N ALA A 251 14.94 -3.86 9.33
CA ALA A 251 15.21 -5.28 9.12
C ALA A 251 15.79 -5.88 10.40
N LYS A 252 15.86 -7.20 10.49
CA LYS A 252 16.37 -7.95 11.67
C LYS A 252 17.74 -7.48 12.18
N ARG A 253 18.61 -6.95 11.31
CA ARG A 253 19.93 -6.39 11.68
C ARG A 253 19.86 -5.13 12.55
N HIS A 254 18.71 -4.43 12.58
CA HIS A 254 18.50 -3.21 13.37
C HIS A 254 17.90 -3.50 14.77
N GLY A 255 17.91 -4.76 15.20
CA GLY A 255 17.20 -5.24 16.37
C GLY A 255 15.78 -5.68 16.04
N ASP A 256 15.11 -6.23 17.02
CA ASP A 256 13.75 -6.72 16.79
C ASP A 256 12.73 -5.61 17.01
N THR A 257 12.34 -4.95 15.93
CA THR A 257 11.37 -3.85 15.93
C THR A 257 9.93 -4.31 15.64
N ARG A 258 9.70 -5.63 15.67
CA ARG A 258 8.36 -6.21 15.44
C ARG A 258 7.45 -5.97 16.64
N LEU A 259 6.21 -5.60 16.38
CA LEU A 259 5.23 -5.26 17.43
C LEU A 259 4.99 -6.42 18.40
N ILE A 260 4.92 -7.65 17.89
CA ILE A 260 4.77 -8.84 18.75
C ILE A 260 5.89 -8.97 19.79
N HIS A 261 7.13 -8.63 19.44
CA HIS A 261 8.25 -8.73 20.38
C HIS A 261 8.24 -7.59 21.41
N LEU A 262 7.85 -6.39 21.02
CA LEU A 262 7.62 -5.28 21.95
C LEU A 262 6.53 -5.64 22.97
N ARG A 263 5.42 -6.24 22.51
CA ARG A 263 4.34 -6.74 23.38
C ARG A 263 4.83 -7.80 24.35
N GLN A 264 5.57 -8.80 23.85
CA GLN A 264 6.12 -9.89 24.66
C GLN A 264 7.15 -9.41 25.68
N ALA A 265 7.88 -8.35 25.37
CA ALA A 265 8.82 -7.71 26.30
C ALA A 265 8.12 -6.80 27.33
N GLY A 266 6.78 -6.68 27.28
CA GLY A 266 6.02 -5.88 28.26
C GLY A 266 5.98 -4.39 27.95
N VAL A 267 6.36 -3.95 26.73
CA VAL A 267 6.21 -2.54 26.33
C VAL A 267 4.73 -2.18 26.33
N ARG A 268 4.39 -1.08 27.00
CA ARG A 268 3.02 -0.58 26.99
C ARG A 268 2.70 0.09 25.64
N PRO A 269 1.50 -0.08 25.09
CA PRO A 269 1.11 0.53 23.83
C PRO A 269 1.24 2.05 23.83
N GLU A 270 0.89 2.70 24.95
CA GLU A 270 1.00 4.16 25.10
C GLU A 270 2.45 4.65 25.01
N ALA A 271 3.42 3.84 25.46
CA ALA A 271 4.84 4.19 25.35
C ALA A 271 5.30 4.17 23.88
N LEU A 272 4.86 3.16 23.09
CA LEU A 272 5.15 3.11 21.67
C LEU A 272 4.40 4.22 20.91
N VAL A 273 3.13 4.45 21.20
CA VAL A 273 2.34 5.54 20.59
C VAL A 273 2.99 6.89 20.86
N GLY A 274 3.47 7.14 22.08
CA GLY A 274 4.21 8.35 22.43
C GLY A 274 5.51 8.52 21.65
N LEU A 275 6.29 7.46 21.45
CA LEU A 275 7.47 7.48 20.58
C LEU A 275 7.11 7.84 19.13
N LEU A 276 6.05 7.22 18.60
CA LEU A 276 5.58 7.50 17.24
C LEU A 276 5.09 8.95 17.09
N ALA A 277 4.38 9.46 18.09
CA ALA A 277 3.91 10.83 18.15
C ALA A 277 5.06 11.85 18.18
N TRP A 278 6.06 11.58 19.01
CA TRP A 278 7.28 12.39 19.04
C TRP A 278 8.01 12.37 17.70
N SER A 279 8.10 11.21 17.05
CA SER A 279 8.71 11.09 15.71
C SER A 279 7.95 11.87 14.61
N CYS A 280 6.72 12.25 14.86
CA CYS A 280 5.87 13.07 13.98
C CYS A 280 5.87 14.56 14.38
N GLY A 281 6.60 14.94 15.43
CA GLY A 281 6.64 16.32 15.93
C GLY A 281 5.35 16.77 16.62
N TRP A 282 4.52 15.84 17.11
CA TRP A 282 3.31 16.14 17.89
C TRP A 282 3.58 16.29 19.37
N LEU A 283 4.72 15.75 19.84
CA LEU A 283 5.21 15.84 21.21
C LEU A 283 6.64 16.37 21.22
N ASP A 284 6.99 17.16 22.24
CA ASP A 284 8.34 17.71 22.42
C ASP A 284 9.32 16.66 22.96
N ARG A 285 8.81 15.60 23.62
CA ARG A 285 9.59 14.49 24.17
C ARG A 285 8.83 13.17 24.04
N ILE A 286 9.56 12.06 24.21
CA ILE A 286 8.94 10.73 24.25
C ILE A 286 8.27 10.58 25.61
N GLU A 287 6.95 10.52 25.63
CA GLU A 287 6.14 10.26 26.83
C GLU A 287 4.93 9.40 26.47
N PRO A 288 4.47 8.52 27.37
CA PRO A 288 3.33 7.64 27.10
C PRO A 288 2.07 8.44 26.79
N MET A 289 1.37 8.05 25.69
CA MET A 289 0.15 8.70 25.25
C MET A 289 -0.74 7.72 24.50
N SER A 290 -2.04 7.76 24.73
CA SER A 290 -3.03 7.00 23.95
C SER A 290 -3.31 7.66 22.61
N VAL A 291 -3.84 6.90 21.66
CA VAL A 291 -4.22 7.44 20.34
C VAL A 291 -5.35 8.46 20.44
N GLN A 292 -6.23 8.34 21.45
CA GLN A 292 -7.32 9.28 21.70
C GLN A 292 -6.79 10.63 22.20
N GLU A 293 -5.78 10.62 23.07
CA GLU A 293 -5.12 11.85 23.56
C GLU A 293 -4.33 12.54 22.43
N LEU A 294 -3.82 11.80 21.46
CA LEU A 294 -3.13 12.35 20.29
C LEU A 294 -4.08 13.02 19.29
N LEU A 295 -5.34 12.64 19.25
CA LEU A 295 -6.27 13.13 18.23
C LEU A 295 -6.34 14.67 18.12
N PRO A 296 -6.43 15.46 19.22
CA PRO A 296 -6.37 16.91 19.15
C PRO A 296 -5.00 17.48 18.77
N LEU A 297 -3.92 16.71 18.97
CA LEU A 297 -2.55 17.13 18.69
C LEU A 297 -2.11 16.89 17.24
N PHE A 298 -2.83 16.04 16.51
CA PHE A 298 -2.49 15.72 15.13
C PHE A 298 -2.41 16.95 14.24
N ARG A 299 -1.27 17.13 13.57
CA ARG A 299 -0.99 18.19 12.58
C ARG A 299 -0.16 17.58 11.45
N TRP A 300 -0.57 17.80 10.20
CA TRP A 300 0.21 17.39 9.02
C TRP A 300 1.53 18.14 8.92
N GLU A 301 1.52 19.40 9.26
CA GLU A 301 2.60 20.36 9.05
C GLU A 301 3.83 20.06 9.93
N THR A 302 3.65 19.38 11.06
CA THR A 302 4.74 19.05 11.98
C THR A 302 5.44 17.75 11.63
N ILE A 303 4.83 16.90 10.79
CA ILE A 303 5.44 15.62 10.38
C ILE A 303 6.71 15.92 9.57
N PRO A 304 7.89 15.46 10.00
CA PRO A 304 9.14 15.68 9.26
C PRO A 304 9.06 15.13 7.85
N ARG A 305 9.63 15.86 6.89
CA ARG A 305 9.68 15.48 5.47
C ARG A 305 10.73 14.40 5.17
N GLN A 306 11.62 14.13 6.12
CA GLN A 306 12.67 13.13 6.02
C GLN A 306 12.26 11.82 6.70
N PRO A 307 12.79 10.66 6.29
CA PRO A 307 12.59 9.42 7.00
C PRO A 307 12.98 9.53 8.47
N PHE A 308 12.18 8.91 9.34
CA PHE A 308 12.52 8.83 10.76
C PHE A 308 13.55 7.71 11.00
N VAL A 309 14.74 8.08 11.51
CA VAL A 309 15.78 7.11 11.86
C VAL A 309 15.51 6.54 13.25
N LEU A 310 15.05 5.29 13.31
CA LEU A 310 14.83 4.60 14.57
C LEU A 310 16.16 4.11 15.15
N GLN A 311 16.52 4.61 16.33
CA GLN A 311 17.73 4.25 17.05
C GLN A 311 17.41 3.38 18.28
N ARG A 312 18.42 2.69 18.81
CA ARG A 312 18.28 1.83 19.99
C ARG A 312 17.87 2.63 21.24
N GLU A 313 18.33 3.86 21.35
CA GLU A 313 18.00 4.77 22.46
C GLU A 313 16.50 5.08 22.51
N HIS A 314 15.85 5.20 21.35
CA HIS A 314 14.40 5.40 21.27
C HIS A 314 13.63 4.19 21.81
N LEU A 315 14.10 2.97 21.53
CA LEU A 315 13.48 1.75 22.07
C LEU A 315 13.70 1.63 23.57
N LYS A 316 14.90 1.96 24.07
CA LYS A 316 15.17 2.02 25.52
C LYS A 316 14.28 3.03 26.23
N ALA A 317 13.99 4.18 25.62
CA ALA A 317 13.12 5.20 26.21
C ALA A 317 11.68 4.71 26.42
N ILE A 318 11.25 3.68 25.71
CA ILE A 318 9.92 3.06 25.87
C ILE A 318 9.96 1.73 26.66
N GLY A 319 11.11 1.39 27.24
CA GLY A 319 11.27 0.20 28.07
C GLY A 319 11.60 -1.11 27.32
N TYR A 320 12.20 -1.00 26.13
CA TYR A 320 12.59 -2.16 25.30
C TYR A 320 14.10 -2.32 25.12
#